data_3f9b3857f508e657ddc01182dcf425e8
#
_entry.id   3f9b3857f508e657ddc01182dcf425e8
#
_cell.length_a   1.000
_cell.length_b   1.000
_cell.length_c   1.000
_cell.angle_alpha   90.00
_cell.angle_beta   90.00
_cell.angle_gamma   90.00
#
_symmetry.space_group_name_H-M   'P 1'
#
loop_
_entity.id
_entity.type
_entity.pdbx_description
1 polymer ?
#
loop_
_entity_poly.entity_id
_entity_poly.type
_entity_poly.pdbx_seq_one_letter_code
_entity_poly.pdbx_strand_id
1 'polypeptide(L)'
;MLLFRSTIHLSYIASFVYRKMADISKITAFYTALANHHFNLRIYSLMKEILQQFKQNYLIKYWNPVAAVIAAGLISAYYFGVTGTYWAVTGEFTRWGGHALQALGVDVSEWSYYKIIGMQGTIFTRIDGVMILGMFAGCISAALWANNVKWRNQPHKRRIVQALIGGALAGFGARLAMGCNLASLFTGIPQFSVHAWFFTIATAVGTYAGVKVTLLPMFRVKLELKKGAAKLQETDPKQASRRFWIGMVVFFAYLIASLYVMTNSIKLGFAMLCGLAFGLLIERAQICFTSAFRDL
;
A
#
# COMPACT_ATOMS: atom_id res chain seq x y z
N MET A 1 34.79 -12.73 29.13
CA MET A 1 33.83 -12.66 28.02
C MET A 1 32.77 -11.53 28.18
N LEU A 2 32.68 -10.84 29.32
CA LEU A 2 31.75 -9.73 29.57
C LEU A 2 32.30 -8.33 29.22
N LEU A 3 33.62 -8.18 29.13
CA LEU A 3 34.27 -6.90 28.79
C LEU A 3 34.29 -6.55 27.29
N PHE A 4 34.07 -7.53 26.41
CA PHE A 4 34.05 -7.28 24.97
C PHE A 4 32.67 -6.83 24.43
N ARG A 5 31.59 -7.04 25.21
CA ARG A 5 30.25 -6.55 24.84
C ARG A 5 30.03 -5.07 25.17
N SER A 6 30.71 -4.55 26.19
CA SER A 6 30.55 -3.12 26.59
C SER A 6 31.25 -2.16 25.65
N THR A 7 32.36 -2.54 25.02
CA THR A 7 33.09 -1.71 24.06
C THR A 7 32.37 -1.52 22.74
N ILE A 8 31.59 -2.52 22.27
CA ILE A 8 30.80 -2.42 21.03
C ILE A 8 29.58 -1.50 21.25
N HIS A 9 28.93 -1.57 22.41
CA HIS A 9 27.82 -0.66 22.74
C HIS A 9 28.27 0.79 22.91
N LEU A 10 29.45 1.04 23.51
CA LEU A 10 30.02 2.38 23.64
C LEU A 10 30.43 2.98 22.29
N SER A 11 30.96 2.19 21.36
CA SER A 11 31.29 2.66 20.02
C SER A 11 30.06 3.00 19.17
N TYR A 12 28.94 2.24 19.36
CA TYR A 12 27.66 2.53 18.69
C TYR A 12 27.01 3.81 19.25
N ILE A 13 27.03 3.99 20.57
CA ILE A 13 26.51 5.20 21.23
C ILE A 13 27.40 6.41 20.86
N ALA A 14 28.70 6.24 20.86
CA ALA A 14 29.64 7.28 20.45
C ALA A 14 29.45 7.66 18.96
N SER A 15 29.25 6.70 18.07
CA SER A 15 28.94 6.94 16.66
C SER A 15 27.58 7.62 16.47
N PHE A 16 26.57 7.25 17.26
CA PHE A 16 25.25 7.89 17.25
C PHE A 16 25.28 9.32 17.79
N VAL A 17 26.00 9.54 18.90
CA VAL A 17 26.21 10.86 19.48
C VAL A 17 27.06 11.74 18.56
N TYR A 18 28.10 11.19 17.94
CA TYR A 18 28.93 11.92 16.96
C TYR A 18 28.13 12.34 15.72
N ARG A 19 27.25 11.46 15.20
CA ARG A 19 26.33 11.82 14.11
C ARG A 19 25.33 12.91 14.54
N LYS A 20 24.78 12.83 15.74
CA LYS A 20 23.88 13.89 16.27
C LYS A 20 24.62 15.19 16.55
N MET A 21 25.85 15.15 17.04
CA MET A 21 26.67 16.36 17.24
C MET A 21 27.11 16.98 15.91
N ALA A 22 27.36 16.18 14.88
CA ALA A 22 27.60 16.66 13.51
C ALA A 22 26.35 17.35 12.91
N ASP A 23 25.15 16.88 13.27
CA ASP A 23 23.89 17.55 12.89
C ASP A 23 23.69 18.87 13.66
N ILE A 24 24.06 18.93 14.93
CA ILE A 24 24.02 20.17 15.74
C ILE A 24 25.03 21.20 15.21
N SER A 25 26.23 20.76 14.79
CA SER A 25 27.22 21.69 14.19
C SER A 25 26.74 22.24 12.83
N LYS A 26 25.96 21.46 12.08
CA LYS A 26 25.29 21.95 10.86
C LYS A 26 24.16 22.94 11.18
N ILE A 27 23.44 22.74 12.29
CA ILE A 27 22.41 23.66 12.74
C ILE A 27 23.02 24.99 13.25
N THR A 28 24.13 24.94 13.99
CA THR A 28 24.85 26.15 14.43
C THR A 28 25.53 26.88 13.24
N ALA A 29 26.09 26.15 12.30
CA ALA A 29 26.54 26.74 11.04
C ALA A 29 25.40 27.38 10.23
N PHE A 30 24.19 26.83 10.30
CA PHE A 30 22.98 27.39 9.72
C PHE A 30 22.60 28.74 10.36
N TYR A 31 22.64 28.86 11.70
CA TYR A 31 22.28 30.11 12.39
C TYR A 31 23.32 31.21 12.23
N THR A 32 24.62 30.89 12.25
CA THR A 32 25.69 31.86 12.01
C THR A 32 25.71 32.37 10.56
N ALA A 33 25.22 31.57 9.66
CA ALA A 33 25.19 31.91 8.26
C ALA A 33 23.92 32.66 7.81
N LEU A 34 22.87 32.65 8.62
CA LEU A 34 21.66 33.48 8.42
C LEU A 34 21.96 35.00 8.50
N ALA A 35 23.11 35.37 9.06
CA ALA A 35 23.54 36.75 9.22
C ALA A 35 24.18 37.38 7.96
N ASN A 36 24.50 36.62 6.90
CA ASN A 36 25.19 37.13 5.72
C ASN A 36 24.38 37.00 4.43
N HIS A 37 24.15 38.10 3.72
CA HIS A 37 23.30 38.23 2.51
C HIS A 37 23.72 37.29 1.34
N HIS A 38 24.97 36.89 1.20
CA HIS A 38 25.48 35.92 0.23
C HIS A 38 25.08 34.46 0.52
N PHE A 39 24.53 34.21 1.71
CA PHE A 39 24.19 32.89 2.20
C PHE A 39 22.81 32.42 1.79
N ASN A 40 21.86 33.32 1.51
CA ASN A 40 20.50 32.95 1.08
C ASN A 40 20.48 32.11 -0.20
N LEU A 41 21.38 32.37 -1.13
CA LEU A 41 21.50 31.59 -2.38
C LEU A 41 22.05 30.18 -2.14
N ARG A 42 23.00 30.05 -1.21
CA ARG A 42 23.63 28.76 -0.88
C ARG A 42 22.72 27.87 -0.04
N ILE A 43 21.93 28.47 0.87
CA ILE A 43 20.88 27.75 1.63
C ILE A 43 19.78 27.28 0.70
N TYR A 44 19.34 28.13 -0.21
CA TYR A 44 18.30 27.76 -1.17
C TYR A 44 18.74 26.62 -2.07
N SER A 45 20.00 26.62 -2.57
CA SER A 45 20.54 25.50 -3.35
C SER A 45 20.64 24.22 -2.52
N LEU A 46 21.16 24.31 -1.29
CA LEU A 46 21.28 23.16 -0.38
C LEU A 46 19.90 22.59 0.00
N MET A 47 18.96 23.45 0.30
CA MET A 47 17.57 23.05 0.62
C MET A 47 16.90 22.40 -0.60
N LYS A 48 17.16 22.91 -1.79
CA LYS A 48 16.69 22.33 -3.04
C LYS A 48 17.29 20.95 -3.29
N GLU A 49 18.59 20.77 -3.03
CA GLU A 49 19.27 19.48 -3.12
C GLU A 49 18.73 18.47 -2.10
N ILE A 50 18.56 18.88 -0.85
CA ILE A 50 17.98 18.03 0.21
C ILE A 50 16.56 17.60 -0.15
N LEU A 51 15.73 18.55 -0.62
CA LEU A 51 14.37 18.25 -1.07
C LEU A 51 14.35 17.33 -2.29
N GLN A 52 15.27 17.52 -3.23
CA GLN A 52 15.39 16.62 -4.38
C GLN A 52 15.85 15.22 -3.95
N GLN A 53 16.84 15.11 -3.06
CA GLN A 53 17.28 13.82 -2.52
C GLN A 53 16.17 13.12 -1.72
N PHE A 54 15.45 13.85 -0.88
CA PHE A 54 14.30 13.32 -0.16
C PHE A 54 13.23 12.82 -1.14
N LYS A 55 12.86 13.63 -2.12
CA LYS A 55 11.91 13.25 -3.17
C LYS A 55 12.37 11.99 -3.90
N GLN A 56 13.65 11.94 -4.31
CA GLN A 56 14.21 10.81 -5.04
C GLN A 56 14.21 9.53 -4.20
N ASN A 57 14.69 9.60 -2.95
CA ASN A 57 14.91 8.43 -2.11
C ASN A 57 13.64 7.89 -1.47
N TYR A 58 12.69 8.77 -1.08
CA TYR A 58 11.50 8.35 -0.33
C TYR A 58 10.21 8.36 -1.15
N LEU A 59 10.07 9.22 -2.15
CA LEU A 59 8.83 9.32 -2.91
C LEU A 59 8.91 8.61 -4.27
N ILE A 60 10.07 8.60 -4.93
CA ILE A 60 10.23 8.04 -6.28
C ILE A 60 10.80 6.63 -6.25
N LYS A 61 11.85 6.38 -5.46
CA LYS A 61 12.51 5.07 -5.38
C LYS A 61 11.62 4.05 -4.66
N TYR A 62 11.67 2.79 -5.11
CA TYR A 62 11.00 1.70 -4.40
C TYR A 62 11.64 1.47 -3.02
N TRP A 63 10.79 1.18 -2.06
CA TRP A 63 11.21 0.89 -0.69
C TRP A 63 11.69 -0.55 -0.57
N ASN A 64 12.51 -0.80 0.45
CA ASN A 64 12.92 -2.16 0.78
C ASN A 64 11.68 -2.98 1.19
N PRO A 65 11.37 -4.09 0.48
CA PRO A 65 10.16 -4.88 0.76
C PRO A 65 10.14 -5.44 2.18
N VAL A 66 11.30 -5.84 2.74
CA VAL A 66 11.38 -6.40 4.09
C VAL A 66 10.99 -5.35 5.14
N ALA A 67 11.57 -4.15 5.06
CA ALA A 67 11.22 -3.06 5.98
C ALA A 67 9.74 -2.66 5.85
N ALA A 68 9.21 -2.65 4.64
CA ALA A 68 7.82 -2.30 4.38
C ALA A 68 6.84 -3.37 4.90
N VAL A 69 7.18 -4.66 4.80
CA VAL A 69 6.37 -5.76 5.38
C VAL A 69 6.37 -5.67 6.91
N ILE A 70 7.51 -5.40 7.53
CA ILE A 70 7.59 -5.18 8.99
C ILE A 70 6.73 -3.98 9.40
N ALA A 71 6.83 -2.86 8.69
CA ALA A 71 6.02 -1.68 8.95
C ALA A 71 4.51 -1.97 8.77
N ALA A 72 4.12 -2.70 7.72
CA ALA A 72 2.74 -3.10 7.50
C ALA A 72 2.23 -4.01 8.63
N GLY A 73 3.05 -4.93 9.12
CA GLY A 73 2.72 -5.79 10.27
C GLY A 73 2.48 -4.98 11.54
N LEU A 74 3.36 -4.03 11.84
CA LEU A 74 3.20 -3.14 13.00
C LEU A 74 1.94 -2.28 12.89
N ILE A 75 1.70 -1.64 11.74
CA ILE A 75 0.48 -0.85 11.51
C ILE A 75 -0.77 -1.72 11.62
N SER A 76 -0.73 -2.96 11.10
CA SER A 76 -1.84 -3.92 11.20
C SER A 76 -2.15 -4.29 12.66
N ALA A 77 -1.13 -4.49 13.50
CA ALA A 77 -1.30 -4.76 14.92
C ALA A 77 -1.95 -3.58 15.65
N TYR A 78 -1.48 -2.35 15.41
CA TYR A 78 -2.10 -1.14 15.97
C TYR A 78 -3.51 -0.92 15.43
N TYR A 79 -3.73 -1.18 14.14
CA TYR A 79 -5.07 -1.10 13.53
C TYR A 79 -6.06 -2.01 14.25
N PHE A 80 -5.67 -3.26 14.48
CA PHE A 80 -6.50 -4.21 15.23
C PHE A 80 -6.75 -3.75 16.67
N GLY A 81 -5.71 -3.28 17.38
CA GLY A 81 -5.81 -2.81 18.75
C GLY A 81 -6.77 -1.63 18.95
N VAL A 82 -6.79 -0.68 18.01
CA VAL A 82 -7.63 0.52 18.11
C VAL A 82 -9.03 0.30 17.57
N THR A 83 -9.15 -0.37 16.43
CA THR A 83 -10.44 -0.52 15.74
C THR A 83 -11.23 -1.75 16.18
N GLY A 84 -10.56 -2.78 16.68
CA GLY A 84 -11.13 -4.10 16.97
C GLY A 84 -11.40 -4.93 15.72
N THR A 85 -11.00 -4.46 14.54
CA THR A 85 -11.14 -5.18 13.27
C THR A 85 -9.78 -5.51 12.67
N TYR A 86 -9.70 -6.61 11.95
CA TYR A 86 -8.48 -7.00 11.26
C TYR A 86 -8.36 -6.34 9.88
N TRP A 87 -7.15 -6.17 9.39
CA TRP A 87 -6.91 -5.62 8.07
C TRP A 87 -7.42 -6.58 6.98
N ALA A 88 -8.63 -6.34 6.50
CA ALA A 88 -9.27 -7.12 5.46
C ALA A 88 -10.02 -6.23 4.48
N VAL A 89 -10.00 -6.60 3.21
CA VAL A 89 -10.65 -5.83 2.14
C VAL A 89 -11.83 -6.57 1.51
N THR A 90 -11.80 -7.90 1.48
CA THR A 90 -12.78 -8.71 0.73
C THR A 90 -14.19 -8.64 1.29
N GLY A 91 -14.33 -8.46 2.62
CA GLY A 91 -15.62 -8.28 3.29
C GLY A 91 -16.37 -7.06 2.77
N GLU A 92 -15.67 -5.96 2.69
CA GLU A 92 -16.25 -4.69 2.23
C GLU A 92 -16.54 -4.71 0.73
N PHE A 93 -15.66 -5.28 -0.10
CA PHE A 93 -15.94 -5.47 -1.54
C PHE A 93 -17.21 -6.32 -1.76
N THR A 94 -17.47 -7.31 -0.92
CA THR A 94 -18.72 -8.08 -1.00
C THR A 94 -19.94 -7.21 -0.70
N ARG A 95 -19.86 -6.34 0.33
CA ARG A 95 -20.93 -5.37 0.63
C ARG A 95 -21.13 -4.38 -0.51
N TRP A 96 -20.05 -3.91 -1.15
CA TRP A 96 -20.15 -3.06 -2.35
C TRP A 96 -20.86 -3.78 -3.49
N GLY A 97 -20.55 -5.06 -3.71
CA GLY A 97 -21.25 -5.89 -4.67
C GLY A 97 -22.75 -6.02 -4.35
N GLY A 98 -23.10 -6.22 -3.08
CA GLY A 98 -24.49 -6.26 -2.62
C GLY A 98 -25.23 -4.94 -2.87
N HIS A 99 -24.61 -3.80 -2.54
CA HIS A 99 -25.19 -2.48 -2.84
C HIS A 99 -25.34 -2.23 -4.34
N ALA A 100 -24.39 -2.69 -5.16
CA ALA A 100 -24.50 -2.60 -6.62
C ALA A 100 -25.68 -3.45 -7.15
N LEU A 101 -25.88 -4.65 -6.63
CA LEU A 101 -27.01 -5.50 -6.99
C LEU A 101 -28.34 -4.87 -6.57
N GLN A 102 -28.42 -4.28 -5.37
CA GLN A 102 -29.59 -3.54 -4.92
C GLN A 102 -29.91 -2.35 -5.83
N ALA A 103 -28.89 -1.62 -6.28
CA ALA A 103 -29.06 -0.53 -7.24
C ALA A 103 -29.57 -1.01 -8.62
N LEU A 104 -29.30 -2.27 -8.98
CA LEU A 104 -29.85 -2.92 -10.18
C LEU A 104 -31.23 -3.54 -9.98
N GLY A 105 -31.83 -3.37 -8.80
CA GLY A 105 -33.18 -3.88 -8.48
C GLY A 105 -33.21 -5.32 -7.96
N VAL A 106 -32.06 -5.94 -7.66
CA VAL A 106 -32.00 -7.28 -7.06
C VAL A 106 -32.03 -7.15 -5.55
N ASP A 107 -33.06 -7.76 -4.94
CA ASP A 107 -33.14 -7.80 -3.47
C ASP A 107 -32.18 -8.86 -2.91
N VAL A 108 -31.10 -8.39 -2.29
CA VAL A 108 -30.09 -9.23 -1.66
C VAL A 108 -30.35 -9.40 -0.15
N SER A 109 -31.35 -8.73 0.41
CA SER A 109 -31.64 -8.74 1.87
C SER A 109 -32.05 -10.13 2.35
N GLU A 110 -32.68 -10.91 1.50
CA GLU A 110 -33.11 -12.28 1.78
C GLU A 110 -31.99 -13.32 1.70
N TRP A 111 -30.85 -12.97 1.10
CA TRP A 111 -29.75 -13.91 0.95
C TRP A 111 -29.04 -14.14 2.30
N SER A 112 -28.99 -15.42 2.73
CA SER A 112 -28.44 -15.82 4.03
C SER A 112 -27.03 -15.25 4.26
N TYR A 113 -26.22 -15.15 3.24
CA TYR A 113 -24.87 -14.62 3.34
C TYR A 113 -24.86 -13.13 3.71
N TYR A 114 -25.71 -12.30 3.09
CA TYR A 114 -25.79 -10.87 3.40
C TYR A 114 -26.45 -10.60 4.76
N LYS A 115 -27.34 -11.51 5.23
CA LYS A 115 -27.88 -11.47 6.60
C LYS A 115 -26.75 -11.66 7.63
N ILE A 116 -25.81 -12.59 7.36
CA ILE A 116 -24.68 -12.88 8.28
C ILE A 116 -23.67 -11.72 8.32
N ILE A 117 -23.24 -11.17 7.15
CA ILE A 117 -22.21 -10.13 7.11
C ILE A 117 -22.73 -8.73 7.45
N GLY A 118 -24.05 -8.55 7.44
CA GLY A 118 -24.71 -7.26 7.66
C GLY A 118 -24.44 -6.24 6.56
N MET A 119 -25.51 -5.71 5.96
CA MET A 119 -25.44 -4.70 4.90
C MET A 119 -25.59 -3.28 5.42
N GLN A 120 -25.69 -3.10 6.76
CA GLN A 120 -25.93 -1.80 7.39
C GLN A 120 -24.77 -0.82 7.17
N GLY A 121 -25.11 0.45 7.06
CA GLY A 121 -24.15 1.53 6.88
C GLY A 121 -23.69 1.71 5.43
N THR A 122 -22.85 2.70 5.22
CA THR A 122 -22.27 3.08 3.92
C THR A 122 -20.77 2.86 3.92
N ILE A 123 -20.14 2.99 2.77
CA ILE A 123 -18.67 2.96 2.60
C ILE A 123 -17.98 3.95 3.54
N PHE A 124 -18.61 5.11 3.82
CA PHE A 124 -18.05 6.17 4.65
C PHE A 124 -18.29 5.98 6.15
N THR A 125 -19.20 5.13 6.54
CA THR A 125 -19.54 4.88 7.96
C THR A 125 -18.94 3.60 8.50
N ARG A 126 -18.50 2.70 7.62
CA ARG A 126 -17.85 1.44 8.01
C ARG A 126 -16.34 1.60 8.09
N ILE A 127 -15.75 1.04 9.14
CA ILE A 127 -14.29 1.09 9.39
C ILE A 127 -13.50 0.52 8.19
N ASP A 128 -13.93 -0.64 7.67
CA ASP A 128 -13.29 -1.27 6.51
C ASP A 128 -13.44 -0.44 5.23
N GLY A 129 -14.59 0.22 5.05
CA GLY A 129 -14.87 1.06 3.90
C GLY A 129 -13.93 2.27 3.82
N VAL A 130 -13.83 3.04 4.89
CA VAL A 130 -12.95 4.21 4.94
C VAL A 130 -11.47 3.82 4.89
N MET A 131 -11.10 2.68 5.45
CA MET A 131 -9.74 2.14 5.35
C MET A 131 -9.38 1.82 3.90
N ILE A 132 -10.26 1.17 3.13
CA ILE A 132 -10.02 0.86 1.71
C ILE A 132 -9.93 2.13 0.88
N LEU A 133 -10.77 3.13 1.14
CA LEU A 133 -10.66 4.45 0.48
C LEU A 133 -9.30 5.10 0.77
N GLY A 134 -8.80 4.96 2.01
CA GLY A 134 -7.46 5.38 2.38
C GLY A 134 -6.38 4.65 1.58
N MET A 135 -6.50 3.33 1.42
CA MET A 135 -5.58 2.56 0.61
C MET A 135 -5.56 3.04 -0.85
N PHE A 136 -6.71 3.32 -1.44
CA PHE A 136 -6.76 3.90 -2.79
C PHE A 136 -6.10 5.27 -2.85
N ALA A 137 -6.39 6.17 -1.91
CA ALA A 137 -5.77 7.47 -1.85
C ALA A 137 -4.24 7.37 -1.71
N GLY A 138 -3.74 6.49 -0.85
CA GLY A 138 -2.31 6.22 -0.67
C GLY A 138 -1.64 5.67 -1.92
N CYS A 139 -2.23 4.64 -2.54
CA CYS A 139 -1.73 4.07 -3.79
C CYS A 139 -1.69 5.10 -4.94
N ILE A 140 -2.78 5.85 -5.12
CA ILE A 140 -2.87 6.88 -6.18
C ILE A 140 -1.81 7.97 -5.95
N SER A 141 -1.69 8.45 -4.71
CA SER A 141 -0.68 9.46 -4.36
C SER A 141 0.73 8.98 -4.65
N ALA A 142 1.08 7.78 -4.19
CA ALA A 142 2.39 7.19 -4.40
C ALA A 142 2.71 6.93 -5.89
N ALA A 143 1.73 6.44 -6.66
CA ALA A 143 1.88 6.22 -8.09
C ALA A 143 2.08 7.53 -8.87
N LEU A 144 1.36 8.59 -8.48
CA LEU A 144 1.49 9.91 -9.09
C LEU A 144 2.84 10.56 -8.76
N TRP A 145 3.34 10.43 -7.51
CA TRP A 145 4.67 10.95 -7.12
C TRP A 145 5.80 10.31 -7.92
N ALA A 146 5.70 9.00 -8.15
CA ALA A 146 6.69 8.27 -8.94
C ALA A 146 6.48 8.35 -10.44
N ASN A 147 5.44 9.06 -10.89
CA ASN A 147 5.05 9.09 -12.31
C ASN A 147 4.84 7.68 -12.93
N ASN A 148 4.32 6.77 -12.11
CA ASN A 148 4.15 5.35 -12.47
C ASN A 148 2.74 5.03 -13.00
N VAL A 149 1.91 6.06 -13.19
CA VAL A 149 0.55 5.90 -13.72
C VAL A 149 0.61 5.61 -15.22
N LYS A 150 0.36 4.36 -15.58
CA LYS A 150 0.33 3.90 -16.97
C LYS A 150 -1.04 3.32 -17.30
N TRP A 151 -1.71 3.93 -18.27
CA TRP A 151 -2.94 3.36 -18.80
C TRP A 151 -2.57 2.25 -19.80
N ARG A 152 -2.84 1.00 -19.44
CA ARG A 152 -2.56 -0.16 -20.29
C ARG A 152 -3.85 -0.67 -20.90
N ASN A 153 -4.01 -0.47 -22.21
CA ASN A 153 -5.06 -1.15 -22.96
C ASN A 153 -4.70 -2.63 -23.11
N GLN A 154 -5.62 -3.51 -22.72
CA GLN A 154 -5.45 -4.95 -22.91
C GLN A 154 -5.78 -5.29 -24.37
N PRO A 155 -4.80 -5.71 -25.17
CA PRO A 155 -5.02 -5.91 -26.60
C PRO A 155 -5.83 -7.19 -26.92
N HIS A 156 -5.93 -8.12 -25.95
CA HIS A 156 -6.54 -9.43 -26.21
C HIS A 156 -7.78 -9.66 -25.32
N LYS A 157 -8.93 -9.88 -25.95
CA LYS A 157 -10.18 -10.24 -25.28
C LYS A 157 -10.04 -11.47 -24.37
N ARG A 158 -9.21 -12.45 -24.77
CA ARG A 158 -8.91 -13.65 -23.93
C ARG A 158 -8.34 -13.28 -22.54
N ARG A 159 -7.48 -12.27 -22.45
CA ARG A 159 -6.94 -11.80 -21.17
C ARG A 159 -8.02 -11.22 -20.25
N ILE A 160 -8.98 -10.52 -20.83
CA ILE A 160 -10.11 -9.95 -20.08
C ILE A 160 -10.96 -11.09 -19.50
N VAL A 161 -11.30 -12.09 -20.33
CA VAL A 161 -12.07 -13.26 -19.88
C VAL A 161 -11.33 -14.04 -18.79
N GLN A 162 -10.02 -14.27 -18.97
CA GLN A 162 -9.19 -14.92 -17.94
C GLN A 162 -9.18 -14.13 -16.63
N ALA A 163 -9.08 -12.80 -16.69
CA ALA A 163 -9.12 -11.95 -15.52
C ALA A 163 -10.48 -11.98 -14.81
N LEU A 164 -11.57 -11.99 -15.57
CA LEU A 164 -12.93 -12.08 -15.01
C LEU A 164 -13.15 -13.42 -14.31
N ILE A 165 -12.82 -14.54 -14.98
CA ILE A 165 -12.95 -15.87 -14.38
C ILE A 165 -12.04 -16.01 -13.16
N GLY A 166 -10.76 -15.63 -13.29
CA GLY A 166 -9.82 -15.67 -12.19
C GLY A 166 -10.24 -14.79 -11.00
N GLY A 167 -10.76 -13.61 -11.28
CA GLY A 167 -11.30 -12.69 -10.25
C GLY A 167 -12.53 -13.27 -9.54
N ALA A 168 -13.45 -13.88 -10.29
CA ALA A 168 -14.63 -14.54 -9.72
C ALA A 168 -14.23 -15.73 -8.81
N LEU A 169 -13.31 -16.59 -9.27
CA LEU A 169 -12.80 -17.71 -8.49
C LEU A 169 -12.06 -17.23 -7.24
N ALA A 170 -11.22 -16.19 -7.35
CA ALA A 170 -10.50 -15.61 -6.23
C ALA A 170 -11.45 -14.97 -5.20
N GLY A 171 -12.48 -14.25 -5.67
CA GLY A 171 -13.51 -13.66 -4.80
C GLY A 171 -14.32 -14.73 -4.06
N PHE A 172 -14.74 -15.77 -4.76
CA PHE A 172 -15.44 -16.91 -4.17
C PHE A 172 -14.56 -17.63 -3.13
N GLY A 173 -13.30 -17.95 -3.48
CA GLY A 173 -12.36 -18.60 -2.58
C GLY A 173 -12.07 -17.78 -1.32
N ALA A 174 -11.90 -16.46 -1.46
CA ALA A 174 -11.70 -15.57 -0.31
C ALA A 174 -12.93 -15.53 0.62
N ARG A 175 -14.14 -15.68 0.08
CA ARG A 175 -15.37 -15.75 0.89
C ARG A 175 -15.56 -17.11 1.55
N LEU A 176 -15.25 -18.19 0.84
CA LEU A 176 -15.27 -19.54 1.38
C LEU A 176 -14.27 -19.69 2.54
N ALA A 177 -13.10 -19.10 2.38
CA ALA A 177 -12.05 -19.11 3.39
C ALA A 177 -12.25 -18.05 4.50
N MET A 178 -13.34 -17.31 4.49
CA MET A 178 -13.67 -16.25 5.47
C MET A 178 -12.55 -15.23 5.70
N GLY A 179 -11.68 -15.01 4.70
CA GLY A 179 -10.55 -14.08 4.79
C GLY A 179 -9.86 -13.84 3.46
N CYS A 180 -8.91 -12.93 3.49
CA CYS A 180 -8.01 -12.65 2.37
C CYS A 180 -6.56 -12.83 2.82
N ASN A 181 -5.61 -12.79 1.88
CA ASN A 181 -4.19 -12.89 2.19
C ASN A 181 -3.74 -11.88 3.26
N LEU A 182 -4.28 -10.66 3.24
CA LEU A 182 -3.94 -9.63 4.22
C LEU A 182 -4.40 -10.03 5.62
N ALA A 183 -5.66 -10.44 5.77
CA ALA A 183 -6.22 -10.87 7.05
C ALA A 183 -5.49 -12.09 7.61
N SER A 184 -5.21 -13.08 6.77
CA SER A 184 -4.57 -14.32 7.21
C SER A 184 -3.11 -14.12 7.58
N LEU A 185 -2.31 -13.42 6.74
CA LEU A 185 -0.88 -13.28 6.94
C LEU A 185 -0.51 -12.23 8.00
N PHE A 186 -1.19 -11.07 8.02
CA PHE A 186 -0.85 -9.98 8.96
C PHE A 186 -1.60 -10.03 10.28
N THR A 187 -2.72 -10.75 10.36
CA THR A 187 -3.48 -10.85 11.60
C THR A 187 -3.59 -12.30 12.07
N GLY A 188 -4.02 -13.22 11.21
CA GLY A 188 -4.30 -14.59 11.58
C GLY A 188 -3.06 -15.38 12.03
N ILE A 189 -1.95 -15.32 11.26
CA ILE A 189 -0.70 -16.00 11.64
C ILE A 189 -0.10 -15.43 12.93
N PRO A 190 0.04 -14.11 13.11
CA PRO A 190 0.52 -13.55 14.38
C PRO A 190 -0.35 -13.89 15.60
N GLN A 191 -1.64 -14.13 15.39
CA GLN A 191 -2.57 -14.58 16.45
C GLN A 191 -2.60 -16.10 16.61
N PHE A 192 -1.70 -16.85 15.96
CA PHE A 192 -1.64 -18.32 15.99
C PHE A 192 -2.95 -18.99 15.56
N SER A 193 -3.72 -18.35 14.66
CA SER A 193 -4.94 -18.94 14.11
C SER A 193 -4.59 -20.12 13.20
N VAL A 194 -5.06 -21.31 13.56
CA VAL A 194 -4.86 -22.53 12.76
C VAL A 194 -5.44 -22.37 11.35
N HIS A 195 -6.59 -21.72 11.23
CA HIS A 195 -7.23 -21.38 9.96
C HIS A 195 -6.28 -20.61 9.03
N ALA A 196 -5.53 -19.63 9.55
CA ALA A 196 -4.61 -18.81 8.75
C ALA A 196 -3.45 -19.62 8.17
N TRP A 197 -2.96 -20.63 8.89
CA TRP A 197 -1.93 -21.54 8.39
C TRP A 197 -2.44 -22.41 7.25
N PHE A 198 -3.64 -23.03 7.41
CA PHE A 198 -4.27 -23.78 6.31
C PHE A 198 -4.54 -22.91 5.09
N PHE A 199 -5.04 -21.69 5.29
CA PHE A 199 -5.23 -20.73 4.22
C PHE A 199 -3.93 -20.42 3.46
N THR A 200 -2.83 -20.23 4.19
CA THR A 200 -1.53 -19.89 3.57
C THR A 200 -1.00 -21.06 2.72
N ILE A 201 -1.07 -22.30 3.26
CA ILE A 201 -0.69 -23.50 2.51
C ILE A 201 -1.56 -23.69 1.27
N ALA A 202 -2.88 -23.55 1.43
CA ALA A 202 -3.83 -23.65 0.31
C ALA A 202 -3.58 -22.57 -0.76
N THR A 203 -3.23 -21.34 -0.35
CA THR A 203 -2.86 -20.26 -1.26
C THR A 203 -1.59 -20.58 -2.04
N ALA A 204 -0.56 -21.11 -1.40
CA ALA A 204 0.68 -21.49 -2.06
C ALA A 204 0.42 -22.62 -3.11
N VAL A 205 -0.28 -23.67 -2.71
CA VAL A 205 -0.63 -24.79 -3.60
C VAL A 205 -1.53 -24.31 -4.74
N GLY A 206 -2.56 -23.50 -4.44
CA GLY A 206 -3.47 -22.95 -5.44
C GLY A 206 -2.77 -22.01 -6.42
N THR A 207 -1.82 -21.19 -5.96
CA THR A 207 -1.00 -20.34 -6.82
C THR A 207 -0.13 -21.16 -7.76
N TYR A 208 0.55 -22.19 -7.24
CA TYR A 208 1.34 -23.11 -8.05
C TYR A 208 0.49 -23.79 -9.13
N ALA A 209 -0.67 -24.37 -8.75
CA ALA A 209 -1.58 -25.01 -9.69
C ALA A 209 -2.12 -24.00 -10.73
N GLY A 210 -2.51 -22.79 -10.31
CA GLY A 210 -2.97 -21.74 -11.18
C GLY A 210 -1.92 -21.29 -12.20
N VAL A 211 -0.66 -21.18 -11.78
CA VAL A 211 0.46 -20.88 -12.70
C VAL A 211 0.59 -21.97 -13.74
N LYS A 212 0.58 -23.27 -13.34
CA LYS A 212 0.64 -24.39 -14.29
C LYS A 212 -0.49 -24.36 -15.29
N VAL A 213 -1.72 -24.10 -14.84
CA VAL A 213 -2.90 -23.98 -15.73
C VAL A 213 -2.74 -22.83 -16.71
N THR A 214 -2.30 -21.64 -16.26
CA THR A 214 -2.13 -20.47 -17.13
C THR A 214 -1.00 -20.62 -18.14
N LEU A 215 -0.04 -21.51 -17.86
CA LEU A 215 1.05 -21.83 -18.77
C LEU A 215 0.68 -22.87 -19.86
N LEU A 216 -0.48 -23.52 -19.77
CA LEU A 216 -0.95 -24.43 -20.80
C LEU A 216 -1.09 -23.71 -22.16
N PRO A 217 -0.80 -24.38 -23.29
CA PRO A 217 -0.85 -23.76 -24.62
C PRO A 217 -2.18 -23.11 -24.96
N MET A 218 -3.28 -23.68 -24.43
CA MET A 218 -4.64 -23.18 -24.63
C MET A 218 -4.86 -21.79 -24.01
N PHE A 219 -4.19 -21.47 -22.89
CA PHE A 219 -4.30 -20.19 -22.16
C PHE A 219 -3.20 -19.20 -22.52
N ARG A 220 -2.15 -19.63 -23.20
CA ARG A 220 -1.08 -18.75 -23.66
C ARG A 220 -1.60 -17.80 -24.74
N VAL A 221 -1.43 -16.51 -24.48
CA VAL A 221 -1.59 -15.48 -25.51
C VAL A 221 -0.24 -15.25 -26.15
N LYS A 222 -0.14 -15.38 -27.50
CA LYS A 222 1.09 -15.06 -28.21
C LYS A 222 1.46 -13.60 -27.91
N LEU A 223 2.69 -13.41 -27.43
CA LEU A 223 3.25 -12.08 -27.23
C LEU A 223 3.55 -11.49 -28.60
N GLU A 224 2.67 -10.66 -29.10
CA GLU A 224 2.97 -9.82 -30.27
C GLU A 224 3.81 -8.64 -29.78
N LEU A 225 5.12 -8.71 -30.00
CA LEU A 225 5.99 -7.57 -29.85
C LEU A 225 5.62 -6.58 -30.97
N LYS A 226 4.85 -5.56 -30.64
CA LYS A 226 4.63 -4.44 -31.56
C LYS A 226 5.99 -3.77 -31.81
N LYS A 227 6.60 -4.10 -32.95
CA LYS A 227 7.79 -3.40 -33.47
C LYS A 227 7.44 -1.91 -33.57
N GLY A 228 8.01 -1.08 -32.70
CA GLY A 228 7.88 0.38 -32.77
C GLY A 228 7.38 1.11 -31.54
N ALA A 229 7.08 0.46 -30.43
CA ALA A 229 6.53 1.14 -29.25
C ALA A 229 7.43 1.12 -28.02
N ALA A 230 8.69 0.84 -28.14
CA ALA A 230 9.69 1.12 -27.10
C ALA A 230 10.31 2.54 -27.29
N LYS A 231 9.57 3.52 -27.78
CA LYS A 231 9.84 4.87 -27.34
C LYS A 231 9.54 4.85 -25.84
N LEU A 232 10.58 4.76 -25.03
CA LEU A 232 10.55 5.25 -23.65
C LEU A 232 9.80 6.58 -23.75
N GLN A 233 8.57 6.60 -23.29
CA GLN A 233 7.76 7.80 -23.35
C GLN A 233 8.50 8.75 -22.40
N GLU A 234 9.42 9.56 -22.98
CA GLU A 234 10.04 10.67 -22.25
C GLU A 234 8.88 11.48 -21.73
N THR A 235 8.59 11.27 -20.45
CA THR A 235 7.47 11.95 -19.82
C THR A 235 7.87 13.41 -19.79
N ASP A 236 7.11 14.23 -20.49
CA ASP A 236 7.26 15.69 -20.48
C ASP A 236 7.44 16.13 -19.01
N PRO A 237 8.56 16.79 -18.65
CA PRO A 237 8.84 17.20 -17.28
C PRO A 237 7.73 18.05 -16.67
N LYS A 238 6.97 18.79 -17.48
CA LYS A 238 5.79 19.53 -17.04
C LYS A 238 4.67 18.58 -16.60
N GLN A 239 4.45 17.49 -17.33
CA GLN A 239 3.44 16.51 -16.99
C GLN A 239 3.82 15.72 -15.71
N ALA A 240 5.08 15.36 -15.54
CA ALA A 240 5.60 14.72 -14.34
C ALA A 240 5.42 15.62 -13.10
N SER A 241 5.74 16.90 -13.23
CA SER A 241 5.54 17.89 -12.17
C SER A 241 4.06 18.05 -11.81
N ARG A 242 3.18 18.16 -12.80
CA ARG A 242 1.72 18.26 -12.56
C ARG A 242 1.18 17.02 -11.83
N ARG A 243 1.59 15.81 -12.23
CA ARG A 243 1.19 14.56 -11.57
C ARG A 243 1.67 14.51 -10.13
N PHE A 244 2.90 14.94 -9.88
CA PHE A 244 3.46 15.02 -8.53
C PHE A 244 2.60 15.91 -7.62
N TRP A 245 2.25 17.11 -8.07
CA TRP A 245 1.41 18.03 -7.30
C TRP A 245 0.00 17.51 -7.08
N ILE A 246 -0.61 16.87 -8.09
CA ILE A 246 -1.92 16.22 -7.92
C ILE A 246 -1.83 15.13 -6.84
N GLY A 247 -0.79 14.31 -6.85
CA GLY A 247 -0.57 13.30 -5.80
C GLY A 247 -0.42 13.91 -4.40
N MET A 248 0.26 15.06 -4.28
CA MET A 248 0.38 15.80 -3.01
C MET A 248 -0.98 16.31 -2.54
N VAL A 249 -1.78 16.88 -3.44
CA VAL A 249 -3.13 17.36 -3.11
C VAL A 249 -4.01 16.21 -2.63
N VAL A 250 -4.02 15.07 -3.33
CA VAL A 250 -4.81 13.89 -2.93
C VAL A 250 -4.38 13.39 -1.55
N PHE A 251 -3.07 13.29 -1.31
CA PHE A 251 -2.53 12.85 -0.03
C PHE A 251 -2.93 13.77 1.12
N PHE A 252 -2.68 15.06 0.99
CA PHE A 252 -2.98 16.03 2.05
C PHE A 252 -4.48 16.23 2.25
N ALA A 253 -5.28 16.22 1.18
CA ALA A 253 -6.74 16.29 1.30
C ALA A 253 -7.29 15.11 2.11
N TYR A 254 -6.81 13.89 1.81
CA TYR A 254 -7.24 12.71 2.55
C TYR A 254 -6.69 12.69 3.99
N LEU A 255 -5.46 13.15 4.20
CA LEU A 255 -4.87 13.30 5.54
C LEU A 255 -5.67 14.28 6.40
N ILE A 256 -6.00 15.45 5.87
CA ILE A 256 -6.80 16.46 6.58
C ILE A 256 -8.20 15.91 6.88
N ALA A 257 -8.84 15.26 5.90
CA ALA A 257 -10.14 14.63 6.09
C ALA A 257 -10.09 13.55 7.19
N SER A 258 -9.02 12.74 7.24
CA SER A 258 -8.86 11.71 8.27
C SER A 258 -8.69 12.31 9.66
N LEU A 259 -7.92 13.39 9.80
CA LEU A 259 -7.75 14.11 11.07
C LEU A 259 -9.07 14.77 11.51
N TYR A 260 -9.82 15.34 10.58
CA TYR A 260 -11.14 15.91 10.88
C TYR A 260 -12.13 14.83 11.32
N VAL A 261 -12.21 13.69 10.63
CA VAL A 261 -13.07 12.57 11.04
C VAL A 261 -12.66 12.01 12.41
N MET A 262 -11.36 12.03 12.73
CA MET A 262 -10.84 11.56 14.01
C MET A 262 -11.35 12.39 15.20
N THR A 263 -11.70 13.67 15.01
CA THR A 263 -12.33 14.50 16.07
C THR A 263 -13.72 14.00 16.45
N ASN A 264 -14.46 13.42 15.50
CA ASN A 264 -15.80 12.87 15.73
C ASN A 264 -15.78 11.38 16.09
N SER A 265 -14.90 10.62 15.48
CA SER A 265 -14.74 9.18 15.70
C SER A 265 -13.28 8.75 15.54
N ILE A 266 -12.64 8.47 16.67
CA ILE A 266 -11.23 8.03 16.70
C ILE A 266 -11.04 6.79 15.84
N LYS A 267 -11.96 5.80 15.91
CA LYS A 267 -11.84 4.56 15.16
C LYS A 267 -11.87 4.77 13.65
N LEU A 268 -12.79 5.60 13.15
CA LEU A 268 -12.91 5.90 11.72
C LEU A 268 -11.71 6.71 11.21
N GLY A 269 -11.35 7.78 11.90
CA GLY A 269 -10.20 8.60 11.51
C GLY A 269 -8.88 7.82 11.54
N PHE A 270 -8.67 6.99 12.55
CA PHE A 270 -7.51 6.12 12.63
C PHE A 270 -7.48 5.07 11.51
N ALA A 271 -8.63 4.48 11.17
CA ALA A 271 -8.74 3.55 10.05
C ALA A 271 -8.40 4.22 8.70
N MET A 272 -8.83 5.47 8.51
CA MET A 272 -8.46 6.27 7.34
C MET A 272 -6.94 6.49 7.25
N LEU A 273 -6.29 6.85 8.36
CA LEU A 273 -4.83 7.05 8.42
C LEU A 273 -4.07 5.75 8.13
N CYS A 274 -4.47 4.65 8.77
CA CYS A 274 -3.87 3.34 8.50
C CYS A 274 -4.07 2.93 7.04
N GLY A 275 -5.26 3.15 6.47
CA GLY A 275 -5.52 2.91 5.06
C GLY A 275 -4.56 3.67 4.15
N LEU A 276 -4.39 4.97 4.40
CA LEU A 276 -3.44 5.81 3.65
C LEU A 276 -2.01 5.25 3.72
N ALA A 277 -1.56 4.87 4.92
CA ALA A 277 -0.24 4.28 5.13
C ALA A 277 -0.09 2.93 4.42
N PHE A 278 -1.07 2.04 4.51
CA PHE A 278 -1.08 0.76 3.79
C PHE A 278 -1.01 0.95 2.27
N GLY A 279 -1.76 1.92 1.73
CA GLY A 279 -1.71 2.24 0.31
C GLY A 279 -0.32 2.68 -0.16
N LEU A 280 0.35 3.55 0.61
CA LEU A 280 1.73 3.96 0.33
C LEU A 280 2.70 2.79 0.37
N LEU A 281 2.61 1.93 1.41
CA LEU A 281 3.47 0.75 1.56
C LEU A 281 3.31 -0.22 0.39
N ILE A 282 2.08 -0.53 0.02
CA ILE A 282 1.79 -1.46 -1.09
C ILE A 282 2.37 -0.94 -2.40
N GLU A 283 2.14 0.33 -2.73
CA GLU A 283 2.62 0.89 -4.00
C GLU A 283 4.14 1.10 -4.01
N ARG A 284 4.73 1.58 -2.91
CA ARG A 284 6.18 1.87 -2.87
C ARG A 284 7.05 0.64 -2.70
N ALA A 285 6.59 -0.38 -2.00
CA ALA A 285 7.34 -1.61 -1.80
C ALA A 285 6.91 -2.75 -2.73
N GLN A 286 5.87 -2.55 -3.56
CA GLN A 286 5.34 -3.56 -4.47
C GLN A 286 4.99 -4.87 -3.77
N ILE A 287 4.44 -4.77 -2.55
CA ILE A 287 4.10 -5.93 -1.74
C ILE A 287 2.91 -6.66 -2.34
N CYS A 288 3.11 -7.89 -2.78
CA CYS A 288 2.06 -8.79 -3.23
C CYS A 288 2.38 -10.23 -2.84
N PHE A 289 1.65 -10.77 -1.87
CA PHE A 289 1.88 -12.14 -1.39
C PHE A 289 1.64 -13.20 -2.47
N THR A 290 0.59 -13.03 -3.27
CA THR A 290 0.32 -13.96 -4.37
C THR A 290 1.45 -13.95 -5.41
N SER A 291 2.05 -12.77 -5.66
CA SER A 291 3.21 -12.66 -6.55
C SER A 291 4.43 -13.37 -5.97
N ALA A 292 4.65 -13.26 -4.66
CA ALA A 292 5.74 -13.95 -4.00
C ALA A 292 5.63 -15.48 -4.13
N PHE A 293 4.43 -16.04 -3.93
CA PHE A 293 4.18 -17.47 -4.14
C PHE A 293 4.26 -17.89 -5.62
N ARG A 294 3.97 -16.99 -6.55
CA ARG A 294 4.11 -17.27 -7.99
C ARG A 294 5.56 -17.37 -8.42
N ASP A 295 6.43 -16.58 -7.82
CA ASP A 295 7.83 -16.41 -8.23
C ASP A 295 8.77 -17.43 -7.51
N LEU A 296 8.23 -18.23 -6.58
CA LEU A 296 8.86 -19.44 -6.00
C LEU A 296 8.76 -20.64 -6.93
#